data_8e181cc16a661e5fb66037e0f5a0786b
#
_entry.id   8e181cc16a661e5fb66037e0f5a0786b
#
_cell.length_a   1.000
_cell.length_b   1.000
_cell.length_c   1.000
_cell.angle_alpha   90.00
_cell.angle_beta   90.00
_cell.angle_gamma   90.00
#
_symmetry.space_group_name_H-M   'P 1'
#
loop_
_entity.id
_entity.type
_entity.pdbx_description
1 polymer ?
#
loop_
_entity_poly.entity_id
_entity_poly.type
_entity_poly.pdbx_seq_one_letter_code
_entity_poly.pdbx_strand_id
1 'polypeptide(L)'
;MTTLNNENCRTSGVTQKASLGVRTTAIGTYGAYVALAIIYFWFGGMKFTHYEAEGLVPLVSNSPVLGWVYNIFSVDTFSSLLGILEVSIGLLIAGRLLSPKLSLIGGALSAGLFFTTLSFMLSTPGVIEPGLGFPAISVAPGQFLLKDIGLLAASVFVAGHSLTALESR
;
A
#
# COMPACT_ATOMS: atom_id res chain seq x y z
N MET A 1 54.35 -0.70 -16.98
CA MET A 1 53.17 -0.48 -17.86
C MET A 1 51.94 -1.33 -17.51
N THR A 2 52.02 -2.21 -16.50
CA THR A 2 50.96 -3.19 -16.17
C THR A 2 49.96 -2.71 -15.06
N THR A 3 50.31 -1.66 -14.32
CA THR A 3 49.50 -1.15 -13.22
C THR A 3 48.31 -0.27 -13.66
N LEU A 4 48.44 0.49 -14.73
CA LEU A 4 47.41 1.39 -15.23
C LEU A 4 46.18 0.66 -15.83
N ASN A 5 46.38 -0.56 -16.36
CA ASN A 5 45.29 -1.36 -16.93
C ASN A 5 44.37 -1.99 -15.86
N ASN A 6 44.90 -2.22 -14.64
CA ASN A 6 44.14 -2.86 -13.58
C ASN A 6 43.24 -1.87 -12.84
N GLU A 7 43.61 -0.61 -12.74
CA GLU A 7 42.80 0.45 -12.13
C GLU A 7 41.62 0.83 -13.04
N ASN A 8 41.85 0.93 -14.35
CA ASN A 8 40.78 1.23 -15.30
C ASN A 8 39.73 0.10 -15.40
N CYS A 9 40.12 -1.16 -15.25
CA CYS A 9 39.21 -2.29 -15.26
C CYS A 9 38.37 -2.34 -13.94
N ARG A 10 39.00 -1.96 -12.82
CA ARG A 10 38.32 -1.93 -11.50
C ARG A 10 37.35 -0.78 -11.37
N THR A 11 37.69 0.40 -11.88
CA THR A 11 36.81 1.57 -11.87
C THR A 11 35.62 1.42 -12.82
N SER A 12 35.82 0.82 -14.02
CA SER A 12 34.70 0.54 -14.93
C SER A 12 33.72 -0.49 -14.38
N GLY A 13 34.17 -1.52 -13.68
CA GLY A 13 33.33 -2.51 -13.03
C GLY A 13 32.53 -1.96 -11.86
N VAL A 14 33.11 -1.05 -11.08
CA VAL A 14 32.40 -0.39 -9.93
C VAL A 14 31.37 0.60 -10.45
N THR A 15 31.68 1.39 -11.47
CA THR A 15 30.71 2.33 -12.06
C THR A 15 29.56 1.60 -12.76
N GLN A 16 29.81 0.49 -13.44
CA GLN A 16 28.76 -0.30 -14.08
C GLN A 16 27.83 -0.98 -13.06
N LYS A 17 28.36 -1.52 -11.94
CA LYS A 17 27.54 -2.08 -10.85
C LYS A 17 26.72 -1.00 -10.13
N ALA A 18 27.29 0.18 -9.89
CA ALA A 18 26.59 1.30 -9.33
C ALA A 18 25.42 1.78 -10.23
N SER A 19 25.64 1.81 -11.57
CA SER A 19 24.59 2.20 -12.52
C SER A 19 23.44 1.18 -12.58
N LEU A 20 23.72 -0.11 -12.46
CA LEU A 20 22.69 -1.16 -12.44
C LEU A 20 21.85 -1.07 -11.16
N GLY A 21 22.49 -0.92 -9.99
CA GLY A 21 21.78 -0.73 -8.71
C GLY A 21 20.85 0.48 -8.72
N VAL A 22 21.34 1.62 -9.21
CA VAL A 22 20.54 2.85 -9.34
C VAL A 22 19.32 2.64 -10.25
N ARG A 23 19.49 1.98 -11.40
CA ARG A 23 18.38 1.68 -12.32
C ARG A 23 17.35 0.74 -11.68
N THR A 24 17.81 -0.32 -11.02
CA THR A 24 16.92 -1.28 -10.35
C THR A 24 16.13 -0.59 -9.23
N THR A 25 16.77 0.25 -8.43
CA THR A 25 16.08 1.05 -7.39
C THR A 25 15.05 2.00 -8.01
N ALA A 26 15.38 2.68 -9.10
CA ALA A 26 14.44 3.55 -9.79
C ALA A 26 13.21 2.78 -10.32
N ILE A 27 13.44 1.62 -10.95
CA ILE A 27 12.32 0.75 -11.41
C ILE A 27 11.44 0.31 -10.23
N GLY A 28 12.05 -0.13 -9.12
CA GLY A 28 11.30 -0.50 -7.92
C GLY A 28 10.51 0.67 -7.33
N THR A 29 11.10 1.87 -7.31
CA THR A 29 10.43 3.09 -6.84
C THR A 29 9.21 3.43 -7.68
N TYR A 30 9.36 3.53 -9.01
CA TYR A 30 8.21 3.80 -9.89
C TYR A 30 7.21 2.65 -9.88
N GLY A 31 7.68 1.41 -9.77
CA GLY A 31 6.85 0.22 -9.61
C GLY A 31 5.94 0.31 -8.38
N ALA A 32 6.44 0.81 -7.25
CA ALA A 32 5.64 1.00 -6.03
C ALA A 32 4.51 2.02 -6.23
N TYR A 33 4.77 3.16 -6.89
CA TYR A 33 3.73 4.13 -7.21
C TYR A 33 2.64 3.55 -8.13
N VAL A 34 3.06 2.87 -9.20
CA VAL A 34 2.15 2.27 -10.18
C VAL A 34 1.31 1.16 -9.54
N ALA A 35 1.96 0.27 -8.76
CA ALA A 35 1.27 -0.83 -8.10
C ALA A 35 0.20 -0.33 -7.10
N LEU A 36 0.54 0.64 -6.25
CA LEU A 36 -0.44 1.23 -5.33
C LEU A 36 -1.58 1.91 -6.08
N ALA A 37 -1.29 2.69 -7.13
CA ALA A 37 -2.34 3.35 -7.90
C ALA A 37 -3.30 2.34 -8.56
N ILE A 38 -2.76 1.26 -9.16
CA ILE A 38 -3.59 0.20 -9.76
C ILE A 38 -4.46 -0.48 -8.69
N ILE A 39 -3.88 -0.81 -7.53
CA ILE A 39 -4.60 -1.43 -6.42
C ILE A 39 -5.76 -0.54 -5.98
N TYR A 40 -5.51 0.75 -5.76
CA TYR A 40 -6.54 1.69 -5.33
C TYR A 40 -7.64 1.90 -6.37
N PHE A 41 -7.31 1.98 -7.66
CA PHE A 41 -8.32 2.08 -8.70
C PHE A 41 -9.16 0.81 -8.83
N TRP A 42 -8.52 -0.35 -8.69
CA TRP A 42 -9.22 -1.63 -8.81
C TRP A 42 -10.13 -1.89 -7.63
N PHE A 43 -9.58 -1.87 -6.42
CA PHE A 43 -10.36 -2.16 -5.22
C PHE A 43 -11.34 -1.03 -4.90
N GLY A 44 -10.95 0.24 -5.07
CA GLY A 44 -11.84 1.37 -4.91
C GLY A 44 -13.01 1.34 -5.89
N GLY A 45 -12.76 0.92 -7.15
CA GLY A 45 -13.82 0.71 -8.14
C GLY A 45 -14.79 -0.41 -7.75
N MET A 46 -14.29 -1.50 -7.16
CA MET A 46 -15.13 -2.61 -6.69
C MET A 46 -16.03 -2.23 -5.51
N LYS A 47 -15.65 -1.24 -4.69
CA LYS A 47 -16.44 -0.78 -3.53
C LYS A 47 -17.83 -0.24 -3.89
N PHE A 48 -18.07 0.08 -5.16
CA PHE A 48 -19.40 0.49 -5.64
C PHE A 48 -20.32 -0.70 -5.94
N THR A 49 -19.87 -1.93 -5.75
CA THR A 49 -20.67 -3.14 -5.92
C THR A 49 -21.20 -3.65 -4.58
N HIS A 50 -22.45 -4.14 -4.56
CA HIS A 50 -23.05 -4.75 -3.38
C HIS A 50 -22.26 -5.96 -2.86
N TYR A 51 -21.67 -6.74 -3.76
CA TYR A 51 -20.80 -7.88 -3.44
C TYR A 51 -19.63 -7.49 -2.52
N GLU A 52 -18.94 -6.42 -2.87
CA GLU A 52 -17.79 -5.93 -2.10
C GLU A 52 -18.24 -5.26 -0.79
N ALA A 53 -19.39 -4.58 -0.83
CA ALA A 53 -19.98 -3.96 0.36
C ALA A 53 -20.31 -5.00 1.44
N GLU A 54 -20.91 -6.13 1.07
CA GLU A 54 -21.17 -7.24 1.99
C GLU A 54 -19.89 -7.89 2.55
N GLY A 55 -18.84 -7.98 1.71
CA GLY A 55 -17.53 -8.48 2.13
C GLY A 55 -16.85 -7.65 3.23
N LEU A 56 -17.21 -6.38 3.36
CA LEU A 56 -16.70 -5.50 4.43
C LEU A 56 -17.39 -5.72 5.79
N VAL A 57 -18.63 -6.24 5.81
CA VAL A 57 -19.43 -6.34 7.03
C VAL A 57 -18.71 -7.07 8.16
N PRO A 58 -18.13 -8.27 7.97
CA PRO A 58 -17.46 -8.97 9.06
C PRO A 58 -16.21 -8.24 9.58
N LEU A 59 -15.56 -7.43 8.76
CA LEU A 59 -14.38 -6.66 9.14
C LEU A 59 -14.77 -5.42 9.95
N VAL A 60 -15.70 -4.64 9.41
CA VAL A 60 -16.10 -3.35 9.97
C VAL A 60 -16.95 -3.53 11.23
N SER A 61 -17.93 -4.46 11.24
CA SER A 61 -18.81 -4.68 12.40
C SER A 61 -18.05 -5.18 13.63
N ASN A 62 -16.94 -5.89 13.46
CA ASN A 62 -16.12 -6.36 14.57
C ASN A 62 -14.99 -5.39 14.95
N SER A 63 -14.85 -4.27 14.23
CA SER A 63 -13.82 -3.28 14.52
C SER A 63 -14.23 -2.37 15.68
N PRO A 64 -13.40 -2.23 16.73
CA PRO A 64 -13.66 -1.27 17.79
C PRO A 64 -13.59 0.19 17.32
N VAL A 65 -12.91 0.43 16.19
CA VAL A 65 -12.73 1.78 15.62
C VAL A 65 -13.84 2.13 14.65
N LEU A 66 -14.34 1.17 13.86
CA LEU A 66 -15.29 1.43 12.76
C LEU A 66 -16.65 0.80 12.94
N GLY A 67 -16.86 -0.07 13.94
CA GLY A 67 -18.14 -0.78 14.13
C GLY A 67 -19.36 0.14 14.27
N TRP A 68 -19.18 1.35 14.78
CA TRP A 68 -20.22 2.36 14.91
C TRP A 68 -20.72 2.92 13.56
N VAL A 69 -19.96 2.77 12.49
CA VAL A 69 -20.27 3.36 11.17
C VAL A 69 -21.60 2.83 10.63
N TYR A 70 -21.90 1.56 10.82
CA TYR A 70 -23.16 0.96 10.38
C TYR A 70 -24.40 1.37 11.19
N ASN A 71 -24.20 2.12 12.27
CA ASN A 71 -25.32 2.78 12.96
C ASN A 71 -25.76 4.07 12.26
N ILE A 72 -24.91 4.61 11.36
CA ILE A 72 -25.13 5.89 10.66
C ILE A 72 -25.36 5.65 9.17
N PHE A 73 -24.58 4.77 8.56
CA PHE A 73 -24.62 4.52 7.12
C PHE A 73 -25.07 3.09 6.82
N SER A 74 -25.81 2.92 5.72
CA SER A 74 -26.04 1.57 5.18
C SER A 74 -24.72 0.96 4.68
N VAL A 75 -24.67 -0.35 4.57
CA VAL A 75 -23.51 -1.11 4.11
C VAL A 75 -23.04 -0.61 2.75
N ASP A 76 -23.94 -0.45 1.79
CA ASP A 76 -23.63 0.03 0.44
C ASP A 76 -23.14 1.49 0.43
N THR A 77 -23.76 2.34 1.27
CA THR A 77 -23.35 3.76 1.37
C THR A 77 -21.94 3.87 1.94
N PHE A 78 -21.64 3.14 3.02
CA PHE A 78 -20.31 3.15 3.59
C PHE A 78 -19.26 2.62 2.61
N SER A 79 -19.56 1.50 1.93
CA SER A 79 -18.67 0.93 0.91
C SER A 79 -18.40 1.94 -0.20
N SER A 80 -19.44 2.62 -0.71
CA SER A 80 -19.29 3.64 -1.75
C SER A 80 -18.43 4.83 -1.30
N LEU A 81 -18.61 5.31 -0.07
CA LEU A 81 -17.77 6.37 0.51
C LEU A 81 -16.30 5.93 0.62
N LEU A 82 -16.07 4.69 1.03
CA LEU A 82 -14.74 4.12 1.08
C LEU A 82 -14.15 4.00 -0.33
N GLY A 83 -14.94 3.60 -1.32
CA GLY A 83 -14.52 3.56 -2.73
C GLY A 83 -14.11 4.94 -3.27
N ILE A 84 -14.85 5.99 -2.94
CA ILE A 84 -14.48 7.37 -3.29
C ILE A 84 -13.14 7.75 -2.65
N LEU A 85 -12.96 7.42 -1.38
CA LEU A 85 -11.71 7.67 -0.67
C LEU A 85 -10.54 6.91 -1.33
N GLU A 86 -10.70 5.63 -1.62
CA GLU A 86 -9.68 4.78 -2.23
C GLU A 86 -9.29 5.29 -3.63
N VAL A 87 -10.26 5.58 -4.50
CA VAL A 87 -9.99 6.15 -5.83
C VAL A 87 -9.27 7.50 -5.71
N SER A 88 -9.67 8.34 -4.74
CA SER A 88 -9.01 9.63 -4.49
C SER A 88 -7.55 9.46 -4.06
N ILE A 89 -7.26 8.48 -3.19
CA ILE A 89 -5.89 8.13 -2.80
C ILE A 89 -5.09 7.66 -4.02
N GLY A 90 -5.68 6.80 -4.86
CA GLY A 90 -5.06 6.35 -6.11
C GLY A 90 -4.69 7.51 -7.04
N LEU A 91 -5.61 8.48 -7.22
CA LEU A 91 -5.36 9.69 -8.00
C LEU A 91 -4.24 10.56 -7.40
N LEU A 92 -4.22 10.71 -6.08
CA LEU A 92 -3.17 11.46 -5.39
C LEU A 92 -1.79 10.80 -5.56
N ILE A 93 -1.71 9.48 -5.46
CA ILE A 93 -0.46 8.74 -5.67
C ILE A 93 -0.01 8.86 -7.15
N ALA A 94 -0.91 8.68 -8.11
CA ALA A 94 -0.64 8.88 -9.53
C ALA A 94 -0.26 10.33 -9.86
N GLY A 95 -0.74 11.28 -9.07
CA GLY A 95 -0.40 12.70 -9.14
C GLY A 95 1.08 13.02 -8.87
N ARG A 96 1.92 12.02 -8.54
CA ARG A 96 3.38 12.13 -8.51
C ARG A 96 3.95 12.72 -9.79
N LEU A 97 3.33 12.42 -10.91
CA LEU A 97 3.74 12.95 -12.23
C LEU A 97 3.59 14.48 -12.33
N LEU A 98 2.67 15.05 -11.57
CA LEU A 98 2.39 16.49 -11.54
C LEU A 98 3.13 17.18 -10.38
N SER A 99 3.10 16.60 -9.19
CA SER A 99 3.71 17.18 -8.00
C SER A 99 4.01 16.13 -6.93
N PRO A 100 5.21 16.19 -6.30
CA PRO A 100 5.51 15.36 -5.13
C PRO A 100 4.57 15.59 -3.94
N LYS A 101 3.96 16.78 -3.82
CA LYS A 101 3.01 17.08 -2.74
C LYS A 101 1.77 16.18 -2.81
N LEU A 102 1.25 15.93 -4.01
CA LEU A 102 0.08 15.07 -4.20
C LEU A 102 0.36 13.65 -3.74
N SER A 103 1.49 13.08 -4.18
CA SER A 103 1.85 11.72 -3.81
C SER A 103 2.30 11.59 -2.34
N LEU A 104 2.80 12.64 -1.71
CA LEU A 104 3.03 12.65 -0.27
C LEU A 104 1.71 12.51 0.50
N ILE A 105 0.72 13.31 0.15
CA ILE A 105 -0.62 13.23 0.77
C ILE A 105 -1.26 11.87 0.50
N GLY A 106 -1.22 11.39 -0.75
CA GLY A 106 -1.75 10.09 -1.13
C GLY A 106 -1.09 8.94 -0.38
N GLY A 107 0.25 8.95 -0.26
CA GLY A 107 1.00 7.95 0.49
C GLY A 107 0.72 7.97 1.99
N ALA A 108 0.57 9.15 2.59
CA ALA A 108 0.20 9.28 4.01
C ALA A 108 -1.22 8.77 4.29
N LEU A 109 -2.20 9.14 3.47
CA LEU A 109 -3.57 8.62 3.58
C LEU A 109 -3.63 7.11 3.36
N SER A 110 -2.88 6.60 2.37
CA SER A 110 -2.72 5.18 2.11
C SER A 110 -2.15 4.42 3.30
N ALA A 111 -1.11 4.96 3.94
CA ALA A 111 -0.54 4.35 5.14
C ALA A 111 -1.55 4.29 6.29
N GLY A 112 -2.33 5.36 6.49
CA GLY A 112 -3.41 5.39 7.48
C GLY A 112 -4.50 4.35 7.19
N LEU A 113 -4.90 4.21 5.92
CA LEU A 113 -5.90 3.22 5.51
C LEU A 113 -5.40 1.78 5.76
N PHE A 114 -4.20 1.42 5.32
CA PHE A 114 -3.65 0.08 5.53
C PHE A 114 -3.35 -0.20 7.01
N PHE A 115 -2.99 0.80 7.80
CA PHE A 115 -2.91 0.65 9.24
C PHE A 115 -4.27 0.30 9.85
N THR A 116 -5.34 0.95 9.36
CA THR A 116 -6.71 0.65 9.79
C THR A 116 -7.14 -0.76 9.39
N THR A 117 -6.87 -1.19 8.14
CA THR A 117 -7.21 -2.55 7.70
C THR A 117 -6.43 -3.62 8.46
N LEU A 118 -5.17 -3.37 8.80
CA LEU A 118 -4.38 -4.27 9.65
C LEU A 118 -4.94 -4.40 11.06
N SER A 119 -5.59 -3.36 11.60
CA SER A 119 -6.24 -3.44 12.91
C SER A 119 -7.36 -4.49 12.93
N PHE A 120 -7.98 -4.80 11.80
CA PHE A 120 -9.00 -5.83 11.68
C PHE A 120 -8.45 -7.23 12.00
N MET A 121 -7.15 -7.48 11.84
CA MET A 121 -6.53 -8.76 12.24
C MET A 121 -6.71 -9.06 13.74
N LEU A 122 -6.85 -8.01 14.55
CA LEU A 122 -6.98 -8.15 16.00
C LEU A 122 -8.43 -8.34 16.46
N SER A 123 -9.41 -7.96 15.63
CA SER A 123 -10.81 -7.90 16.02
C SER A 123 -11.74 -8.79 15.19
N THR A 124 -11.33 -9.20 13.99
CA THR A 124 -12.20 -9.99 13.11
C THR A 124 -12.17 -11.47 13.48
N PRO A 125 -13.32 -12.09 13.75
CA PRO A 125 -13.41 -13.52 13.96
C PRO A 125 -12.91 -14.33 12.77
N GLY A 126 -12.26 -15.47 13.02
CA GLY A 126 -11.76 -16.36 11.98
C GLY A 126 -10.42 -15.96 11.35
N VAL A 127 -9.73 -14.95 11.87
CA VAL A 127 -8.35 -14.62 11.47
C VAL A 127 -7.39 -15.74 11.83
N ILE A 128 -7.52 -16.31 13.03
CA ILE A 128 -6.77 -17.51 13.45
C ILE A 128 -7.53 -18.73 12.97
N GLU A 129 -6.82 -19.72 12.39
CA GLU A 129 -7.42 -20.98 11.94
C GLU A 129 -7.89 -21.81 13.13
N PRO A 130 -9.21 -22.08 13.23
CA PRO A 130 -9.78 -22.70 14.45
C PRO A 130 -9.20 -24.05 14.83
N GLY A 131 -8.74 -24.82 13.83
CA GLY A 131 -8.21 -26.17 14.07
C GLY A 131 -6.73 -26.22 14.44
N LEU A 132 -5.98 -25.14 14.21
CA LEU A 132 -4.52 -25.12 14.35
C LEU A 132 -4.03 -24.13 15.43
N GLY A 133 -4.79 -23.09 15.74
CA GLY A 133 -4.38 -22.05 16.69
C GLY A 133 -3.22 -21.18 16.20
N PHE A 134 -2.80 -20.22 17.05
CA PHE A 134 -1.68 -19.34 16.71
C PHE A 134 -0.36 -20.14 16.57
N PRO A 135 0.49 -19.87 15.54
CA PRO A 135 0.47 -18.74 14.59
C PRO A 135 -0.26 -19.01 13.26
N ALA A 136 -1.04 -20.07 13.14
CA ALA A 136 -1.75 -20.40 11.91
C ALA A 136 -2.88 -19.41 11.65
N ILE A 137 -2.83 -18.73 10.51
CA ILE A 137 -3.87 -17.81 10.06
C ILE A 137 -4.67 -18.40 8.91
N SER A 138 -5.97 -18.12 8.90
CA SER A 138 -6.89 -18.56 7.85
C SER A 138 -6.53 -17.94 6.50
N VAL A 139 -6.98 -18.57 5.40
CA VAL A 139 -6.82 -18.02 4.05
C VAL A 139 -7.57 -16.69 3.92
N ALA A 140 -8.79 -16.66 4.39
CA ALA A 140 -9.61 -15.43 4.51
C ALA A 140 -10.35 -15.47 5.85
N PRO A 141 -10.29 -14.38 6.65
CA PRO A 141 -9.69 -13.09 6.37
C PRO A 141 -8.18 -12.98 6.71
N GLY A 142 -7.55 -13.96 7.37
CA GLY A 142 -6.20 -13.83 7.96
C GLY A 142 -5.11 -13.45 6.95
N GLN A 143 -4.85 -14.32 5.95
CA GLN A 143 -3.81 -14.06 4.94
C GLN A 143 -4.17 -12.86 4.06
N PHE A 144 -5.47 -12.65 3.81
CA PHE A 144 -5.95 -11.49 3.07
C PHE A 144 -5.56 -10.17 3.75
N LEU A 145 -5.71 -10.08 5.07
CA LEU A 145 -5.33 -8.90 5.84
C LEU A 145 -3.81 -8.79 6.02
N LEU A 146 -3.10 -9.92 6.19
CA LEU A 146 -1.66 -9.91 6.41
C LEU A 146 -0.87 -9.28 5.25
N LYS A 147 -1.32 -9.45 3.98
CA LYS A 147 -0.68 -8.82 2.83
C LYS A 147 -0.60 -7.29 2.94
N ASP A 148 -1.50 -6.68 3.72
CA ASP A 148 -1.55 -5.22 3.87
C ASP A 148 -0.34 -4.66 4.62
N ILE A 149 0.47 -5.50 5.30
CA ILE A 149 1.78 -5.11 5.82
C ILE A 149 2.70 -4.63 4.69
N GLY A 150 2.73 -5.37 3.57
CA GLY A 150 3.52 -4.98 2.39
C GLY A 150 3.00 -3.69 1.75
N LEU A 151 1.67 -3.53 1.70
CA LEU A 151 1.04 -2.33 1.15
C LEU A 151 1.25 -1.11 2.06
N LEU A 152 1.22 -1.29 3.37
CA LEU A 152 1.58 -0.25 4.34
C LEU A 152 3.04 0.19 4.14
N ALA A 153 3.98 -0.75 4.04
CA ALA A 153 5.39 -0.45 3.81
C ALA A 153 5.60 0.32 2.49
N ALA A 154 4.93 -0.10 1.41
CA ALA A 154 4.97 0.60 0.13
C ALA A 154 4.38 2.02 0.23
N SER A 155 3.32 2.21 1.01
CA SER A 155 2.69 3.52 1.23
C SER A 155 3.62 4.48 1.98
N VAL A 156 4.25 3.99 3.05
CA VAL A 156 5.26 4.76 3.80
C VAL A 156 6.47 5.10 2.92
N PHE A 157 6.93 4.15 2.10
CA PHE A 157 8.01 4.39 1.15
C PHE A 157 7.65 5.49 0.13
N VAL A 158 6.45 5.44 -0.46
CA VAL A 158 5.96 6.46 -1.41
C VAL A 158 5.86 7.83 -0.75
N ALA A 159 5.35 7.90 0.48
CA ALA A 159 5.30 9.15 1.24
C ALA A 159 6.71 9.70 1.52
N GLY A 160 7.61 8.89 2.03
CA GLY A 160 8.99 9.26 2.34
C GLY A 160 9.78 9.72 1.11
N HIS A 161 9.70 8.96 0.01
CA HIS A 161 10.34 9.33 -1.25
C HIS A 161 9.79 10.65 -1.82
N SER A 162 8.48 10.90 -1.63
CA SER A 162 7.86 12.17 -2.05
C SER A 162 8.28 13.34 -1.18
N LEU A 163 8.45 13.12 0.12
CA LEU A 163 8.95 14.12 1.07
C LEU A 163 10.38 14.53 0.73
N THR A 164 11.28 13.56 0.54
CA THR A 164 12.68 13.82 0.14
C THR A 164 12.76 14.65 -1.15
N ALA A 165 11.88 14.39 -2.11
CA ALA A 165 11.83 15.17 -3.35
C ALA A 165 11.31 16.61 -3.15
N LEU A 166 10.64 16.90 -2.05
CA LEU A 166 10.23 18.27 -1.69
C LEU A 166 11.35 19.01 -0.95
N GLU A 167 12.09 18.32 -0.09
CA GLU A 167 13.21 18.87 0.68
C GLU A 167 14.42 19.21 -0.20
N SER A 168 14.56 18.52 -1.35
CA SER A 168 15.65 18.74 -2.31
C SER A 168 15.42 19.90 -3.29
N ARG A 169 14.30 20.63 -3.19
CA ARG A 169 13.95 21.78 -4.03
C ARG A 169 14.29 23.10 -3.35
#